data_738ab6878057ed8ca898e137926928fa
#
_entry.id   738ab6878057ed8ca898e137926928fa
#
_cell.length_a   1.000
_cell.length_b   1.000
_cell.length_c   1.000
_cell.angle_alpha   90.00
_cell.angle_beta   90.00
_cell.angle_gamma   90.00
#
_symmetry.space_group_name_H-M   'P 1'
#
loop_
_entity.id
_entity.type
_entity.pdbx_description
1 polymer ?
#
loop_
_entity_poly.entity_id
_entity_poly.type
_entity_poly.pdbx_seq_one_letter_code
_entity_poly.pdbx_strand_id
1 'polypeptide(L)'
;MLEERYWVPAASEARVMEIAARAAKASPAENAARIEALAAENRGIHERKCFNLNPATNVMNPRAEALLASGIGSRPSLGYPGDKYEMGLEAIEEIEVICAELCAEVFDAKYAEIRVPSGAIANLFGFMAICQPGDTIIAPPPNIGGHVTHHADGCAGLYGLKTLNAPVNEDGYTVDIDALRKLARAARPKLITIGASLNLFEHPVREVRAIADEVGALVLFDAAHQCGIIAGKAWANPLTEGAHLMTMSTYKSLGGPAGGLIVTNDAEIARRLDAIAFPGMTANFDAAKSAALAMTMTDWLTHGAAYADEMIATSRAFAAALDAAGIPVYGKEQGFTRSHQFAVEAAPFGGGQTAS
;
A
#
# COMPACT_ATOMS: atom_id res chain seq x y z
N MET A 1 34.44 4.00 -2.36
CA MET A 1 33.89 2.66 -2.02
C MET A 1 32.94 2.82 -0.85
N LEU A 2 31.93 1.98 -0.77
CA LEU A 2 31.06 1.93 0.42
C LEU A 2 31.89 1.50 1.63
N GLU A 3 31.57 2.07 2.80
CA GLU A 3 32.14 1.66 4.08
C GLU A 3 31.22 0.65 4.76
N GLU A 4 31.81 -0.21 5.60
CA GLU A 4 31.07 -1.24 6.36
C GLU A 4 30.18 -0.56 7.42
N ARG A 5 28.94 -1.04 7.53
CA ARG A 5 27.90 -0.50 8.40
C ARG A 5 27.70 -1.45 9.59
N TYR A 6 28.27 -1.12 10.74
CA TYR A 6 28.22 -1.91 11.98
C TYR A 6 26.80 -2.07 12.56
N TRP A 7 25.83 -1.27 12.11
CA TRP A 7 24.40 -1.35 12.52
C TRP A 7 23.55 -2.25 11.63
N VAL A 8 24.13 -2.87 10.61
CA VAL A 8 23.45 -3.83 9.74
C VAL A 8 23.84 -5.27 10.20
N PRO A 9 22.92 -6.26 10.15
CA PRO A 9 23.28 -7.64 10.45
C PRO A 9 24.48 -8.11 9.63
N ALA A 10 25.45 -8.74 10.29
CA ALA A 10 26.75 -9.08 9.70
C ALA A 10 26.66 -9.87 8.39
N ALA A 11 25.73 -10.84 8.29
CA ALA A 11 25.53 -11.61 7.06
C ALA A 11 25.05 -10.74 5.89
N SER A 12 24.15 -9.79 6.16
CA SER A 12 23.64 -8.85 5.16
C SER A 12 24.73 -7.89 4.72
N GLU A 13 25.49 -7.37 5.67
CA GLU A 13 26.58 -6.44 5.37
C GLU A 13 27.71 -7.11 4.57
N ALA A 14 28.07 -8.34 4.93
CA ALA A 14 29.05 -9.13 4.16
C ALA A 14 28.61 -9.28 2.69
N ARG A 15 27.32 -9.53 2.44
CA ARG A 15 26.77 -9.60 1.08
C ARG A 15 26.85 -8.26 0.34
N VAL A 16 26.54 -7.16 1.01
CA VAL A 16 26.67 -5.81 0.43
C VAL A 16 28.11 -5.52 0.05
N MET A 17 29.07 -5.79 0.93
CA MET A 17 30.50 -5.52 0.69
C MET A 17 31.06 -6.40 -0.42
N GLU A 18 30.64 -7.66 -0.55
CA GLU A 18 30.99 -8.53 -1.68
C GLU A 18 30.55 -7.92 -3.03
N ILE A 19 29.30 -7.49 -3.11
CA ILE A 19 28.74 -6.89 -4.34
C ILE A 19 29.45 -5.58 -4.65
N ALA A 20 29.64 -4.71 -3.65
CA ALA A 20 30.31 -3.42 -3.80
C ALA A 20 31.76 -3.57 -4.30
N ALA A 21 32.50 -4.57 -3.77
CA ALA A 21 33.87 -4.85 -4.18
C ALA A 21 33.95 -5.30 -5.66
N ARG A 22 32.99 -6.08 -6.15
CA ARG A 22 32.89 -6.45 -7.56
C ARG A 22 32.58 -5.24 -8.44
N ALA A 23 31.57 -4.46 -8.07
CA ALA A 23 31.19 -3.26 -8.81
C ALA A 23 32.32 -2.23 -8.89
N ALA A 24 33.09 -2.05 -7.81
CA ALA A 24 34.22 -1.12 -7.76
C ALA A 24 35.41 -1.56 -8.64
N LYS A 25 35.54 -2.84 -8.93
CA LYS A 25 36.61 -3.37 -9.82
C LYS A 25 36.21 -3.38 -11.29
N ALA A 26 34.92 -3.40 -11.57
CA ALA A 26 34.40 -3.42 -12.94
C ALA A 26 34.45 -2.01 -13.56
N SER A 27 34.61 -1.95 -14.86
CA SER A 27 34.48 -0.72 -15.63
C SER A 27 33.00 -0.24 -15.65
N PRO A 28 32.74 1.03 -15.95
CA PRO A 28 31.37 1.53 -16.14
C PRO A 28 30.55 0.71 -17.15
N ALA A 29 31.16 0.28 -18.25
CA ALA A 29 30.50 -0.52 -19.28
C ALA A 29 30.13 -1.92 -18.79
N GLU A 30 31.01 -2.58 -18.03
CA GLU A 30 30.72 -3.87 -17.41
C GLU A 30 29.61 -3.76 -16.36
N ASN A 31 29.62 -2.70 -15.57
CA ASN A 31 28.52 -2.45 -14.61
C ASN A 31 27.18 -2.20 -15.34
N ALA A 32 27.16 -1.42 -16.42
CA ALA A 32 25.96 -1.19 -17.22
C ALA A 32 25.40 -2.52 -17.78
N ALA A 33 26.23 -3.31 -18.44
CA ALA A 33 25.84 -4.61 -18.97
C ALA A 33 25.35 -5.56 -17.86
N ARG A 34 25.95 -5.52 -16.67
CA ARG A 34 25.50 -6.33 -15.53
C ARG A 34 24.14 -5.90 -15.03
N ILE A 35 23.85 -4.61 -14.95
CA ILE A 35 22.53 -4.07 -14.54
C ILE A 35 21.45 -4.56 -15.50
N GLU A 36 21.68 -4.46 -16.83
CA GLU A 36 20.75 -4.94 -17.84
C GLU A 36 20.50 -6.45 -17.72
N ALA A 37 21.57 -7.24 -17.54
CA ALA A 37 21.47 -8.67 -17.34
C ALA A 37 20.69 -9.04 -16.07
N LEU A 38 20.88 -8.31 -14.97
CA LEU A 38 20.16 -8.52 -13.71
C LEU A 38 18.66 -8.18 -13.85
N ALA A 39 18.32 -7.14 -14.57
CA ALA A 39 16.93 -6.79 -14.87
C ALA A 39 16.24 -7.91 -15.67
N ALA A 40 16.89 -8.42 -16.70
CA ALA A 40 16.38 -9.54 -17.51
C ALA A 40 16.29 -10.84 -16.70
N GLU A 41 17.27 -11.13 -15.84
CA GLU A 41 17.27 -12.27 -14.93
C GLU A 41 16.10 -12.22 -13.96
N ASN A 42 15.88 -11.06 -13.31
CA ASN A 42 14.76 -10.85 -12.38
C ASN A 42 13.41 -11.07 -13.06
N ARG A 43 13.21 -10.52 -14.26
CA ARG A 43 12.01 -10.76 -15.07
C ARG A 43 11.83 -12.25 -15.36
N GLY A 44 12.90 -12.94 -15.75
CA GLY A 44 12.89 -14.39 -15.98
C GLY A 44 12.49 -15.22 -14.76
N ILE A 45 12.94 -14.82 -13.55
CA ILE A 45 12.56 -15.46 -12.30
C ILE A 45 11.05 -15.30 -12.05
N HIS A 46 10.55 -14.08 -12.04
CA HIS A 46 9.18 -13.77 -11.62
C HIS A 46 8.12 -14.13 -12.66
N GLU A 47 8.43 -14.05 -13.95
CA GLU A 47 7.45 -14.28 -15.02
C GLU A 47 7.48 -15.69 -15.62
N ARG A 48 8.58 -16.46 -15.43
CA ARG A 48 8.76 -17.75 -16.14
C ARG A 48 9.19 -18.90 -15.26
N LYS A 49 9.92 -18.68 -14.18
CA LYS A 49 10.54 -19.75 -13.38
C LYS A 49 9.86 -20.02 -12.05
N CYS A 50 9.05 -19.08 -11.55
CA CYS A 50 8.41 -19.17 -10.25
C CYS A 50 6.92 -18.90 -10.34
N PHE A 51 6.14 -19.54 -9.46
CA PHE A 51 4.83 -19.06 -9.09
C PHE A 51 5.03 -17.98 -8.01
N ASN A 52 4.63 -16.74 -8.32
CA ASN A 52 4.77 -15.66 -7.36
C ASN A 52 3.58 -15.69 -6.38
N LEU A 53 3.83 -16.17 -5.17
CA LEU A 53 2.84 -16.27 -4.11
C LEU A 53 2.86 -15.06 -3.16
N ASN A 54 3.66 -14.03 -3.45
CA ASN A 54 3.71 -12.83 -2.64
C ASN A 54 2.49 -11.94 -2.93
N PRO A 55 1.53 -11.80 -1.98
CA PRO A 55 0.33 -10.99 -2.20
C PRO A 55 0.59 -9.47 -2.25
N ALA A 56 1.84 -9.05 -2.01
CA ALA A 56 2.27 -7.65 -2.14
C ALA A 56 2.74 -7.29 -3.55
N THR A 57 2.60 -8.18 -4.54
CA THR A 57 2.99 -7.96 -5.93
C THR A 57 1.86 -8.31 -6.88
N ASN A 58 1.87 -7.72 -8.08
CA ASN A 58 0.97 -8.05 -9.15
C ASN A 58 1.65 -7.80 -10.50
N VAL A 59 1.00 -8.23 -11.58
CA VAL A 59 1.45 -7.97 -12.96
C VAL A 59 0.90 -6.64 -13.41
N MET A 60 1.78 -5.77 -13.94
CA MET A 60 1.37 -4.51 -14.54
C MET A 60 0.97 -4.74 -16.01
N ASN A 61 -0.05 -4.02 -16.50
CA ASN A 61 -0.37 -3.94 -17.92
C ASN A 61 0.87 -3.48 -18.71
N PRO A 62 1.31 -4.21 -19.76
CA PRO A 62 2.48 -3.82 -20.55
C PRO A 62 2.39 -2.41 -21.15
N ARG A 63 1.19 -1.91 -21.46
CA ARG A 63 1.01 -0.52 -21.92
C ARG A 63 1.28 0.49 -20.80
N ALA A 64 0.87 0.19 -19.57
CA ALA A 64 1.19 1.02 -18.41
C ALA A 64 2.70 0.96 -18.10
N GLU A 65 3.31 -0.22 -18.15
CA GLU A 65 4.76 -0.39 -17.96
C GLU A 65 5.57 0.43 -18.99
N ALA A 66 5.16 0.44 -20.25
CA ALA A 66 5.83 1.20 -21.32
C ALA A 66 5.81 2.71 -21.05
N LEU A 67 4.79 3.24 -20.40
CA LEU A 67 4.73 4.67 -20.04
C LEU A 67 5.82 5.08 -19.04
N LEU A 68 6.26 4.18 -18.16
CA LEU A 68 7.38 4.45 -17.23
C LEU A 68 8.68 4.73 -17.97
N ALA A 69 8.86 4.21 -19.18
CA ALA A 69 10.03 4.41 -20.03
C ALA A 69 9.83 5.50 -21.10
N SER A 70 8.71 6.24 -21.07
CA SER A 70 8.37 7.23 -22.10
C SER A 70 9.19 8.52 -22.09
N GLY A 71 10.06 8.69 -21.09
CA GLY A 71 10.93 9.88 -20.95
C GLY A 71 10.29 11.08 -20.26
N ILE A 72 9.01 11.00 -19.89
CA ILE A 72 8.34 12.11 -19.17
C ILE A 72 8.63 12.12 -17.66
N GLY A 73 9.05 11.00 -17.09
CA GLY A 73 9.32 10.87 -15.64
C GLY A 73 10.49 11.73 -15.13
N SER A 74 11.38 12.20 -16.02
CA SER A 74 12.47 13.10 -15.67
C SER A 74 12.12 14.59 -15.87
N ARG A 75 10.89 14.92 -16.25
CA ARG A 75 10.44 16.30 -16.41
C ARG A 75 9.89 16.83 -15.09
N PRO A 76 10.39 17.96 -14.59
CA PRO A 76 9.78 18.61 -13.44
C PRO A 76 8.32 18.99 -13.76
N SER A 77 7.43 18.83 -12.78
CA SER A 77 6.01 19.20 -12.92
C SER A 77 5.51 19.88 -11.65
N LEU A 78 6.23 20.95 -11.27
CA LEU A 78 5.94 21.75 -10.09
C LEU A 78 4.74 22.69 -10.35
N GLY A 79 3.91 22.87 -9.33
CA GLY A 79 2.75 23.73 -9.41
C GLY A 79 1.46 22.97 -9.75
N TYR A 80 0.40 23.72 -9.99
CA TYR A 80 -0.92 23.18 -10.34
C TYR A 80 -1.13 23.09 -11.84
N PRO A 81 -1.96 22.19 -12.35
CA PRO A 81 -2.43 22.28 -13.74
C PRO A 81 -2.94 23.68 -14.05
N GLY A 82 -2.45 24.28 -15.16
CA GLY A 82 -2.73 25.66 -15.55
C GLY A 82 -1.86 26.73 -14.87
N ASP A 83 -1.04 26.36 -13.89
CA ASP A 83 -0.12 27.26 -13.18
C ASP A 83 1.17 26.51 -12.78
N LYS A 84 1.88 25.98 -13.78
CA LYS A 84 3.16 25.31 -13.61
C LYS A 84 4.33 26.28 -13.59
N TYR A 85 5.41 25.91 -12.89
CA TYR A 85 6.63 26.72 -12.86
C TYR A 85 7.42 26.65 -14.19
N GLU A 86 7.44 25.50 -14.84
CA GLU A 86 8.15 25.27 -16.10
C GLU A 86 7.17 25.31 -17.27
N MET A 87 7.70 25.64 -18.45
CA MET A 87 6.95 25.66 -19.71
C MET A 87 6.98 24.30 -20.41
N GLY A 88 5.99 24.05 -21.28
CA GLY A 88 5.91 22.83 -22.09
C GLY A 88 5.41 21.62 -21.30
N LEU A 89 4.58 21.85 -20.27
CA LEU A 89 3.99 20.81 -19.41
C LEU A 89 2.52 20.55 -19.69
N GLU A 90 1.95 21.15 -20.73
CA GLU A 90 0.52 21.07 -21.06
C GLU A 90 0.02 19.63 -21.17
N ALA A 91 0.82 18.74 -21.77
CA ALA A 91 0.50 17.31 -21.87
C ALA A 91 0.59 16.58 -20.50
N ILE A 92 1.54 16.99 -19.66
CA ILE A 92 1.69 16.41 -18.32
C ILE A 92 0.54 16.85 -17.41
N GLU A 93 0.12 18.11 -17.49
CA GLU A 93 -1.05 18.65 -16.78
C GLU A 93 -2.31 17.83 -17.09
N GLU A 94 -2.55 17.54 -18.38
CA GLU A 94 -3.68 16.72 -18.79
C GLU A 94 -3.60 15.29 -18.22
N ILE A 95 -2.42 14.67 -18.25
CA ILE A 95 -2.17 13.35 -17.63
C ILE A 95 -2.46 13.36 -16.13
N GLU A 96 -2.02 14.39 -15.40
CA GLU A 96 -2.26 14.53 -13.97
C GLU A 96 -3.77 14.58 -13.66
N VAL A 97 -4.50 15.41 -14.39
CA VAL A 97 -5.95 15.57 -14.20
C VAL A 97 -6.68 14.28 -14.55
N ILE A 98 -6.37 13.65 -15.69
CA ILE A 98 -6.94 12.35 -16.08
C ILE A 98 -6.65 11.29 -15.01
N CYS A 99 -5.43 11.22 -14.50
CA CYS A 99 -5.06 10.26 -13.46
C CYS A 99 -5.89 10.46 -12.18
N ALA A 100 -6.01 11.70 -11.72
CA ALA A 100 -6.78 12.02 -10.52
C ALA A 100 -8.27 11.70 -10.70
N GLU A 101 -8.85 12.06 -11.84
CA GLU A 101 -10.26 11.79 -12.18
C GLU A 101 -10.55 10.30 -12.20
N LEU A 102 -9.74 9.52 -12.92
CA LEU A 102 -9.93 8.06 -13.00
C LEU A 102 -9.73 7.37 -11.64
N CYS A 103 -8.78 7.85 -10.82
CA CYS A 103 -8.63 7.34 -9.46
C CYS A 103 -9.87 7.65 -8.60
N ALA A 104 -10.41 8.86 -8.70
CA ALA A 104 -11.62 9.24 -7.99
C ALA A 104 -12.84 8.41 -8.44
N GLU A 105 -13.00 8.19 -9.74
CA GLU A 105 -14.07 7.36 -10.31
C GLU A 105 -13.98 5.90 -9.84
N VAL A 106 -12.79 5.26 -9.95
CA VAL A 106 -12.57 3.86 -9.55
C VAL A 106 -12.92 3.63 -8.08
N PHE A 107 -12.60 4.59 -7.21
CA PHE A 107 -12.80 4.45 -5.76
C PHE A 107 -14.05 5.16 -5.21
N ASP A 108 -14.93 5.67 -6.06
CA ASP A 108 -16.13 6.44 -5.68
C ASP A 108 -15.79 7.57 -4.69
N ALA A 109 -14.72 8.30 -4.99
CA ALA A 109 -14.19 9.37 -4.16
C ALA A 109 -14.37 10.75 -4.82
N LYS A 110 -14.34 11.82 -4.00
CA LYS A 110 -14.39 13.20 -4.50
C LYS A 110 -13.01 13.80 -4.77
N TYR A 111 -11.98 13.29 -4.07
CA TYR A 111 -10.61 13.80 -4.13
C TYR A 111 -9.62 12.65 -4.17
N ALA A 112 -8.60 12.78 -5.02
CA ALA A 112 -7.52 11.82 -5.17
C ALA A 112 -6.17 12.55 -5.16
N GLU A 113 -5.27 12.18 -4.24
CA GLU A 113 -3.88 12.63 -4.23
C GLU A 113 -2.99 11.57 -4.86
N ILE A 114 -2.51 11.85 -6.06
CA ILE A 114 -1.74 10.94 -6.92
C ILE A 114 -0.22 11.10 -6.79
N ARG A 115 0.23 12.20 -6.19
CA ARG A 115 1.66 12.56 -6.10
C ARG A 115 2.38 11.88 -4.93
N VAL A 116 1.93 10.69 -4.54
CA VAL A 116 2.40 9.96 -3.38
C VAL A 116 3.47 8.94 -3.78
N PRO A 117 4.71 9.02 -3.25
CA PRO A 117 5.82 8.17 -3.70
C PRO A 117 5.68 6.68 -3.37
N SER A 118 5.00 6.33 -2.29
CA SER A 118 4.82 4.93 -1.85
C SER A 118 3.62 4.79 -0.91
N GLY A 119 3.17 3.55 -0.67
CA GLY A 119 2.12 3.28 0.33
C GLY A 119 2.51 3.70 1.75
N ALA A 120 3.78 3.55 2.13
CA ALA A 120 4.28 4.03 3.42
C ALA A 120 4.16 5.56 3.54
N ILE A 121 4.49 6.29 2.49
CA ILE A 121 4.35 7.75 2.44
C ILE A 121 2.86 8.15 2.35
N ALA A 122 1.99 7.33 1.75
CA ALA A 122 0.55 7.56 1.80
C ALA A 122 0.04 7.58 3.25
N ASN A 123 0.48 6.63 4.08
CA ASN A 123 0.16 6.63 5.51
C ASN A 123 0.73 7.86 6.23
N LEU A 124 1.98 8.24 5.96
CA LEU A 124 2.58 9.45 6.52
C LEU A 124 1.78 10.71 6.16
N PHE A 125 1.38 10.87 4.89
CA PHE A 125 0.55 11.98 4.46
C PHE A 125 -0.80 11.99 5.18
N GLY A 126 -1.43 10.83 5.34
CA GLY A 126 -2.66 10.68 6.13
C GLY A 126 -2.47 11.09 7.59
N PHE A 127 -1.37 10.69 8.22
CA PHE A 127 -1.04 11.11 9.59
C PHE A 127 -0.83 12.63 9.68
N MET A 128 -0.05 13.22 8.78
CA MET A 128 0.21 14.66 8.74
C MET A 128 -1.06 15.48 8.46
N ALA A 129 -1.98 14.95 7.66
CA ALA A 129 -3.24 15.63 7.36
C ALA A 129 -4.18 15.67 8.57
N ILE A 130 -4.08 14.72 9.51
CA ILE A 130 -5.04 14.56 10.61
C ILE A 130 -4.42 14.88 11.97
N CYS A 131 -3.20 14.45 12.21
CA CYS A 131 -2.55 14.46 13.52
C CYS A 131 -1.45 15.52 13.61
N GLN A 132 -1.04 15.80 14.84
CA GLN A 132 0.17 16.56 15.17
C GLN A 132 1.14 15.66 15.94
N PRO A 133 2.46 15.93 15.92
CA PRO A 133 3.41 15.23 16.78
C PRO A 133 2.96 15.26 18.25
N GLY A 134 2.99 14.09 18.88
CA GLY A 134 2.51 13.89 20.25
C GLY A 134 1.09 13.34 20.34
N ASP A 135 0.29 13.40 19.27
CA ASP A 135 -1.06 12.81 19.24
C ASP A 135 -1.02 11.29 19.38
N THR A 136 -2.10 10.74 19.92
CA THR A 136 -2.31 9.30 20.06
C THR A 136 -3.16 8.78 18.90
N ILE A 137 -2.75 7.65 18.35
CA ILE A 137 -3.53 6.87 17.38
C ILE A 137 -3.76 5.45 17.89
N ILE A 138 -4.81 4.78 17.40
CA ILE A 138 -5.03 3.36 17.61
C ILE A 138 -4.88 2.66 16.27
N ALA A 139 -4.10 1.58 16.20
CA ALA A 139 -3.82 0.84 14.97
C ALA A 139 -3.86 -0.67 15.19
N PRO A 140 -4.14 -1.48 14.15
CA PRO A 140 -4.05 -2.94 14.23
C PRO A 140 -2.64 -3.35 14.69
N PRO A 141 -2.52 -4.28 15.65
CA PRO A 141 -1.22 -4.70 16.16
C PRO A 141 -0.45 -5.53 15.12
N PRO A 142 0.90 -5.53 15.16
CA PRO A 142 1.73 -6.24 14.18
C PRO A 142 1.46 -7.74 14.09
N ASN A 143 1.09 -8.39 15.19
CA ASN A 143 0.85 -9.83 15.25
C ASN A 143 -0.39 -10.31 14.47
N ILE A 144 -1.28 -9.41 14.07
CA ILE A 144 -2.41 -9.70 13.17
C ILE A 144 -2.22 -9.08 11.77
N GLY A 145 -1.01 -8.68 11.44
CA GLY A 145 -0.69 -8.07 10.15
C GLY A 145 -0.77 -6.55 10.11
N GLY A 146 -0.85 -5.86 11.26
CA GLY A 146 -0.72 -4.40 11.33
C GLY A 146 0.62 -3.96 10.72
N HIS A 147 0.58 -3.00 9.80
CA HIS A 147 1.78 -2.58 9.09
C HIS A 147 2.69 -1.70 9.95
N VAL A 148 4.00 -1.89 9.86
CA VAL A 148 5.02 -1.15 10.65
C VAL A 148 4.88 0.37 10.53
N THR A 149 4.38 0.90 9.42
CA THR A 149 4.18 2.35 9.24
C THR A 149 3.25 2.99 10.28
N HIS A 150 2.36 2.21 10.91
CA HIS A 150 1.45 2.68 11.94
C HIS A 150 2.05 2.63 13.35
N HIS A 151 3.29 2.16 13.52
CA HIS A 151 3.94 1.90 14.80
C HIS A 151 5.20 2.73 15.01
N ALA A 152 5.83 2.57 16.18
CA ALA A 152 6.97 3.36 16.62
C ALA A 152 8.18 3.31 15.67
N ASP A 153 8.42 2.14 15.05
CA ASP A 153 9.55 1.94 14.13
C ASP A 153 9.25 2.42 12.69
N GLY A 154 8.04 2.88 12.42
CA GLY A 154 7.60 3.33 11.10
C GLY A 154 7.22 4.81 11.06
N CYS A 155 6.46 5.20 10.02
CA CYS A 155 6.10 6.58 9.75
C CYS A 155 5.41 7.27 10.94
N ALA A 156 4.55 6.56 11.67
CA ALA A 156 3.84 7.11 12.82
C ALA A 156 4.84 7.53 13.91
N GLY A 157 5.78 6.65 14.28
CA GLY A 157 6.80 6.98 15.29
C GLY A 157 7.77 8.04 14.79
N LEU A 158 8.21 8.00 13.54
CA LEU A 158 9.07 9.01 12.93
C LEU A 158 8.41 10.41 12.90
N TYR A 159 7.10 10.45 12.73
CA TYR A 159 6.32 11.70 12.83
C TYR A 159 6.02 12.13 14.28
N GLY A 160 6.39 11.30 15.26
CA GLY A 160 6.21 11.59 16.67
C GLY A 160 4.82 11.24 17.23
N LEU A 161 4.08 10.33 16.58
CA LEU A 161 2.80 9.84 17.08
C LEU A 161 3.00 8.75 18.13
N LYS A 162 2.02 8.62 19.04
CA LYS A 162 1.92 7.54 20.03
C LYS A 162 0.90 6.52 19.54
N THR A 163 1.34 5.31 19.23
CA THR A 163 0.46 4.25 18.78
C THR A 163 0.06 3.32 19.91
N LEU A 164 -1.24 3.08 20.04
CA LEU A 164 -1.83 2.04 20.86
C LEU A 164 -2.34 0.92 19.96
N ASN A 165 -2.10 -0.31 20.38
CA ASN A 165 -2.62 -1.48 19.66
C ASN A 165 -4.14 -1.59 19.84
N ALA A 166 -4.87 -1.77 18.74
CA ALA A 166 -6.26 -2.13 18.77
C ALA A 166 -6.41 -3.51 19.45
N PRO A 167 -7.42 -3.70 20.32
CA PRO A 167 -7.67 -4.99 20.94
C PRO A 167 -8.20 -6.00 19.90
N VAL A 168 -7.85 -7.26 20.08
CA VAL A 168 -8.14 -8.38 19.18
C VAL A 168 -8.98 -9.41 19.90
N ASN A 169 -9.94 -10.00 19.21
CA ASN A 169 -10.78 -11.08 19.71
C ASN A 169 -9.96 -12.37 19.97
N GLU A 170 -10.60 -13.36 20.62
CA GLU A 170 -9.99 -14.65 20.90
C GLU A 170 -9.60 -15.45 19.65
N ASP A 171 -10.19 -15.13 18.50
CA ASP A 171 -9.80 -15.70 17.21
C ASP A 171 -8.38 -15.31 16.76
N GLY A 172 -7.76 -14.36 17.47
CA GLY A 172 -6.41 -13.89 17.22
C GLY A 172 -6.26 -13.02 15.96
N TYR A 173 -7.35 -12.59 15.34
CA TYR A 173 -7.32 -11.85 14.09
C TYR A 173 -8.26 -10.63 14.02
N THR A 174 -9.54 -10.79 14.38
CA THR A 174 -10.53 -9.71 14.27
C THR A 174 -10.44 -8.71 15.43
N VAL A 175 -10.78 -7.45 15.16
CA VAL A 175 -10.80 -6.39 16.18
C VAL A 175 -11.97 -6.60 17.15
N ASP A 176 -11.69 -6.57 18.45
CA ASP A 176 -12.70 -6.56 19.50
C ASP A 176 -13.33 -5.15 19.62
N ILE A 177 -14.53 -5.00 19.09
CA ILE A 177 -15.23 -3.71 18.99
C ILE A 177 -15.57 -3.13 20.37
N ASP A 178 -15.97 -3.96 21.34
CA ASP A 178 -16.31 -3.48 22.68
C ASP A 178 -15.09 -3.05 23.47
N ALA A 179 -14.00 -3.79 23.37
CA ALA A 179 -12.73 -3.40 23.96
C ALA A 179 -12.13 -2.18 23.25
N LEU A 180 -12.26 -2.06 21.92
CA LEU A 180 -11.84 -0.89 21.16
C LEU A 180 -12.60 0.36 21.62
N ARG A 181 -13.91 0.27 21.84
CA ARG A 181 -14.72 1.39 22.36
C ARG A 181 -14.24 1.85 23.74
N LYS A 182 -13.95 0.90 24.65
CA LYS A 182 -13.40 1.22 25.97
C LYS A 182 -12.03 1.90 25.86
N LEU A 183 -11.14 1.37 25.01
CA LEU A 183 -9.81 1.94 24.78
C LEU A 183 -9.91 3.35 24.18
N ALA A 184 -10.74 3.55 23.17
CA ALA A 184 -10.92 4.84 22.51
C ALA A 184 -11.45 5.92 23.48
N ARG A 185 -12.42 5.57 24.34
CA ARG A 185 -12.92 6.50 25.37
C ARG A 185 -11.87 6.87 26.40
N ALA A 186 -11.01 5.92 26.80
CA ALA A 186 -9.93 6.16 27.75
C ALA A 186 -8.77 6.95 27.15
N ALA A 187 -8.35 6.60 25.95
CA ALA A 187 -7.17 7.17 25.31
C ALA A 187 -7.46 8.47 24.52
N ARG A 188 -8.71 8.69 24.09
CA ARG A 188 -9.13 9.84 23.26
C ARG A 188 -8.21 10.03 22.06
N PRO A 189 -8.03 9.02 21.20
CA PRO A 189 -7.12 9.10 20.06
C PRO A 189 -7.57 10.19 19.08
N LYS A 190 -6.63 10.71 18.31
CA LYS A 190 -6.91 11.62 17.20
C LYS A 190 -7.34 10.86 15.95
N LEU A 191 -6.84 9.65 15.80
CA LEU A 191 -7.06 8.80 14.63
C LEU A 191 -7.18 7.34 15.07
N ILE A 192 -8.11 6.62 14.47
CA ILE A 192 -8.17 5.15 14.49
C ILE A 192 -7.88 4.65 13.09
N THR A 193 -6.88 3.77 12.94
CA THR A 193 -6.57 3.16 11.65
C THR A 193 -7.07 1.73 11.63
N ILE A 194 -7.55 1.27 10.49
CA ILE A 194 -7.92 -0.10 10.19
C ILE A 194 -7.44 -0.48 8.80
N GLY A 195 -7.51 -1.77 8.46
CA GLY A 195 -6.78 -2.29 7.32
C GLY A 195 -5.35 -2.64 7.72
N ALA A 196 -4.73 -3.56 7.01
CA ALA A 196 -3.46 -4.15 7.41
C ALA A 196 -2.73 -4.77 6.21
N SER A 197 -1.58 -5.40 6.46
CA SER A 197 -0.89 -6.22 5.46
C SER A 197 -1.58 -7.57 5.25
N LEU A 198 -2.22 -8.12 6.28
CA LEU A 198 -3.03 -9.34 6.21
C LEU A 198 -4.51 -8.97 6.36
N ASN A 199 -5.29 -9.20 5.31
CA ASN A 199 -6.73 -8.92 5.29
C ASN A 199 -7.45 -10.13 4.68
N LEU A 200 -8.00 -11.00 5.51
CA LEU A 200 -8.70 -12.21 5.08
C LEU A 200 -10.21 -12.00 4.93
N PHE A 201 -10.79 -11.21 5.82
CA PHE A 201 -12.20 -10.89 5.90
C PHE A 201 -12.41 -9.39 6.01
N GLU A 202 -13.61 -8.92 5.69
CA GLU A 202 -13.95 -7.50 5.75
C GLU A 202 -13.82 -6.95 7.18
N HIS A 203 -13.33 -5.72 7.25
CA HIS A 203 -13.16 -5.01 8.51
C HIS A 203 -14.45 -4.28 8.91
N PRO A 204 -14.76 -4.15 10.22
CA PRO A 204 -15.98 -3.51 10.72
C PRO A 204 -15.88 -1.97 10.67
N VAL A 205 -15.80 -1.39 9.45
CA VAL A 205 -15.57 0.05 9.25
C VAL A 205 -16.66 0.89 9.91
N ARG A 206 -17.93 0.48 9.79
CA ARG A 206 -19.08 1.23 10.33
C ARG A 206 -19.04 1.31 11.85
N GLU A 207 -18.70 0.21 12.50
CA GLU A 207 -18.59 0.12 13.96
C GLU A 207 -17.40 0.94 14.46
N VAL A 208 -16.26 0.87 13.77
CA VAL A 208 -15.06 1.70 14.09
C VAL A 208 -15.37 3.17 13.88
N ARG A 209 -16.10 3.52 12.82
CA ARG A 209 -16.54 4.90 12.57
C ARG A 209 -17.45 5.40 13.72
N ALA A 210 -18.42 4.61 14.15
CA ALA A 210 -19.27 4.98 15.26
C ALA A 210 -18.48 5.23 16.55
N ILE A 211 -17.47 4.39 16.83
CA ILE A 211 -16.55 4.60 17.97
C ILE A 211 -15.75 5.87 17.83
N ALA A 212 -15.23 6.14 16.64
CA ALA A 212 -14.45 7.35 16.36
C ALA A 212 -15.30 8.61 16.58
N ASP A 213 -16.54 8.62 16.12
CA ASP A 213 -17.48 9.73 16.33
C ASP A 213 -17.76 9.99 17.82
N GLU A 214 -17.88 8.95 18.66
CA GLU A 214 -18.07 9.07 20.11
C GLU A 214 -16.94 9.85 20.81
N VAL A 215 -15.72 9.80 20.26
CA VAL A 215 -14.52 10.38 20.88
C VAL A 215 -13.95 11.56 20.10
N GLY A 216 -14.54 11.89 18.96
CA GLY A 216 -14.07 12.97 18.05
C GLY A 216 -12.78 12.59 17.30
N ALA A 217 -12.56 11.30 17.04
CA ALA A 217 -11.46 10.79 16.22
C ALA A 217 -11.87 10.68 14.75
N LEU A 218 -10.88 10.62 13.86
CA LEU A 218 -11.08 10.27 12.46
C LEU A 218 -10.72 8.79 12.20
N VAL A 219 -11.12 8.26 11.05
CA VAL A 219 -10.82 6.89 10.62
C VAL A 219 -10.02 6.90 9.33
N LEU A 220 -8.87 6.25 9.32
CA LEU A 220 -8.06 5.96 8.13
C LEU A 220 -8.16 4.47 7.82
N PHE A 221 -8.48 4.13 6.59
CA PHE A 221 -8.39 2.76 6.09
C PHE A 221 -7.10 2.56 5.29
N ASP A 222 -6.20 1.71 5.80
CA ASP A 222 -5.02 1.29 5.04
C ASP A 222 -5.41 0.17 4.06
N ALA A 223 -5.69 0.57 2.83
CA ALA A 223 -6.05 -0.31 1.72
C ALA A 223 -4.83 -0.75 0.88
N ALA A 224 -3.60 -0.64 1.41
CA ALA A 224 -2.39 -0.94 0.65
C ALA A 224 -2.45 -2.30 -0.06
N HIS A 225 -3.03 -3.31 0.58
CA HIS A 225 -3.24 -4.63 -0.01
C HIS A 225 -4.60 -4.80 -0.68
N GLN A 226 -5.66 -4.12 -0.19
CA GLN A 226 -7.04 -4.35 -0.63
C GLN A 226 -7.46 -3.48 -1.81
N CYS A 227 -6.64 -2.50 -2.20
CA CYS A 227 -6.99 -1.52 -3.22
C CYS A 227 -7.49 -2.14 -4.54
N GLY A 228 -6.92 -3.26 -4.99
CA GLY A 228 -7.38 -3.94 -6.21
C GLY A 228 -8.79 -4.53 -6.08
N ILE A 229 -9.06 -5.29 -5.01
CA ILE A 229 -10.40 -5.89 -4.82
C ILE A 229 -11.47 -4.84 -4.46
N ILE A 230 -11.08 -3.70 -3.85
CA ILE A 230 -11.97 -2.55 -3.65
C ILE A 230 -12.25 -1.87 -5.01
N ALA A 231 -11.23 -1.66 -5.85
CA ALA A 231 -11.38 -1.11 -7.19
C ALA A 231 -12.32 -1.96 -8.06
N GLY A 232 -12.22 -3.27 -7.95
CA GLY A 232 -13.10 -4.23 -8.64
C GLY A 232 -14.47 -4.43 -7.97
N LYS A 233 -14.79 -3.67 -6.90
CA LYS A 233 -16.08 -3.74 -6.18
C LYS A 233 -16.38 -5.11 -5.53
N ALA A 234 -15.37 -5.97 -5.38
CA ALA A 234 -15.49 -7.27 -4.71
C ALA A 234 -15.23 -7.20 -3.18
N TRP A 235 -14.93 -6.01 -2.70
CA TRP A 235 -14.79 -5.67 -1.28
C TRP A 235 -15.50 -4.34 -1.02
N ALA A 236 -16.16 -4.24 0.14
CA ALA A 236 -16.88 -3.02 0.50
C ALA A 236 -15.97 -1.79 0.46
N ASN A 237 -16.45 -0.69 -0.13
CA ASN A 237 -15.68 0.55 -0.18
C ASN A 237 -15.63 1.21 1.20
N PRO A 238 -14.45 1.33 1.82
CA PRO A 238 -14.32 1.89 3.17
C PRO A 238 -14.83 3.34 3.29
N LEU A 239 -14.74 4.15 2.23
CA LEU A 239 -15.26 5.53 2.24
C LEU A 239 -16.78 5.54 2.37
N THR A 240 -17.49 4.63 1.71
CA THR A 240 -18.96 4.50 1.82
C THR A 240 -19.39 3.93 3.16
N GLU A 241 -18.52 3.20 3.83
CA GLU A 241 -18.75 2.66 5.17
C GLU A 241 -18.38 3.62 6.29
N GLY A 242 -17.75 4.77 5.96
CA GLY A 242 -17.50 5.84 6.90
C GLY A 242 -16.03 6.13 7.22
N ALA A 243 -15.07 5.49 6.57
CA ALA A 243 -13.68 5.95 6.64
C ALA A 243 -13.56 7.37 6.08
N HIS A 244 -12.75 8.21 6.70
CA HIS A 244 -12.53 9.59 6.26
C HIS A 244 -11.55 9.68 5.09
N LEU A 245 -10.57 8.78 5.05
CA LEU A 245 -9.64 8.64 3.94
C LEU A 245 -9.19 7.19 3.79
N MET A 246 -8.68 6.87 2.60
CA MET A 246 -8.13 5.57 2.26
C MET A 246 -6.74 5.74 1.66
N THR A 247 -5.75 5.04 2.19
CA THR A 247 -4.36 5.03 1.73
C THR A 247 -4.04 3.74 1.00
N MET A 248 -3.22 3.79 -0.06
CA MET A 248 -2.99 2.66 -0.94
C MET A 248 -1.54 2.54 -1.39
N SER A 249 -1.14 1.29 -1.72
CA SER A 249 0.08 0.99 -2.48
C SER A 249 -0.32 0.58 -3.90
N THR A 250 0.03 1.35 -4.90
CA THR A 250 -0.49 1.18 -6.26
C THR A 250 0.03 -0.06 -6.99
N TYR A 251 1.16 -0.64 -6.56
CA TYR A 251 1.81 -1.80 -7.21
C TYR A 251 1.39 -3.17 -6.65
N LYS A 252 0.60 -3.21 -5.56
CA LYS A 252 0.13 -4.46 -4.95
C LYS A 252 -1.07 -5.01 -5.73
N SER A 253 -2.17 -5.35 -5.08
CA SER A 253 -3.37 -5.90 -5.76
C SER A 253 -3.90 -5.02 -6.89
N LEU A 254 -3.61 -3.73 -6.88
CA LEU A 254 -4.01 -2.80 -7.93
C LEU A 254 -3.26 -3.01 -9.26
N GLY A 255 -2.06 -3.62 -9.24
CA GLY A 255 -1.29 -3.91 -10.45
C GLY A 255 -0.77 -2.68 -11.21
N GLY A 256 -0.63 -1.55 -10.53
CA GLY A 256 -0.10 -0.31 -11.10
C GLY A 256 1.39 -0.10 -10.84
N PRO A 257 1.92 1.09 -11.14
CA PRO A 257 3.31 1.44 -10.91
C PRO A 257 3.64 1.53 -9.41
N ALA A 258 4.91 1.38 -9.06
CA ALA A 258 5.37 1.59 -7.69
C ALA A 258 5.04 3.01 -7.23
N GLY A 259 4.24 3.11 -6.16
CA GLY A 259 3.76 4.39 -5.65
C GLY A 259 2.70 4.23 -4.57
N GLY A 260 2.14 5.36 -4.17
CA GLY A 260 0.98 5.46 -3.30
C GLY A 260 -0.15 6.23 -3.95
N LEU A 261 -1.32 6.12 -3.36
CA LEU A 261 -2.52 6.88 -3.73
C LEU A 261 -3.32 7.12 -2.45
N ILE A 262 -3.93 8.30 -2.32
CA ILE A 262 -4.84 8.61 -1.23
C ILE A 262 -6.13 9.15 -1.82
N VAL A 263 -7.26 8.65 -1.33
CA VAL A 263 -8.59 9.17 -1.72
C VAL A 263 -9.40 9.54 -0.49
N THR A 264 -10.23 10.56 -0.62
CA THR A 264 -11.09 11.05 0.46
C THR A 264 -12.34 11.74 -0.09
N ASN A 265 -13.41 11.79 0.74
CA ASN A 265 -14.60 12.58 0.46
C ASN A 265 -14.64 13.90 1.29
N ASP A 266 -13.64 14.11 2.15
CA ASP A 266 -13.54 15.27 3.02
C ASP A 266 -12.66 16.35 2.37
N ALA A 267 -13.24 17.53 2.13
CA ALA A 267 -12.56 18.64 1.46
C ALA A 267 -11.42 19.24 2.31
N GLU A 268 -11.52 19.22 3.64
CA GLU A 268 -10.47 19.76 4.49
C GLU A 268 -9.27 18.80 4.57
N ILE A 269 -9.51 17.48 4.61
CA ILE A 269 -8.45 16.47 4.47
C ILE A 269 -7.77 16.61 3.11
N ALA A 270 -8.55 16.72 2.03
CA ALA A 270 -8.01 16.89 0.67
C ALA A 270 -7.13 18.14 0.56
N ARG A 271 -7.58 19.27 1.09
CA ARG A 271 -6.80 20.52 1.11
C ARG A 271 -5.47 20.37 1.86
N ARG A 272 -5.47 19.62 2.99
CA ARG A 272 -4.24 19.35 3.74
C ARG A 272 -3.31 18.41 2.99
N LEU A 273 -3.84 17.36 2.38
CA LEU A 273 -3.05 16.42 1.57
C LEU A 273 -2.39 17.13 0.39
N ASP A 274 -3.10 18.00 -0.29
CA ASP A 274 -2.58 18.83 -1.37
C ASP A 274 -1.37 19.66 -0.93
N ALA A 275 -1.49 20.40 0.19
CA ALA A 275 -0.38 21.16 0.75
C ALA A 275 0.79 20.31 1.26
N ILE A 276 0.53 19.09 1.74
CA ILE A 276 1.57 18.13 2.15
C ILE A 276 2.31 17.62 0.90
N ALA A 277 1.60 17.31 -0.16
CA ALA A 277 2.21 16.90 -1.42
C ALA A 277 3.01 18.06 -2.02
N PHE A 278 2.38 19.18 -2.30
CA PHE A 278 3.01 20.35 -2.87
C PHE A 278 2.61 21.65 -2.10
N PRO A 279 3.58 22.47 -1.66
CA PRO A 279 5.05 22.33 -1.85
C PRO A 279 5.76 21.47 -0.78
N GLY A 280 5.03 20.72 0.06
CA GLY A 280 5.54 20.08 1.26
C GLY A 280 6.56 18.97 1.02
N MET A 281 6.08 17.76 0.70
CA MET A 281 6.91 16.54 0.68
C MET A 281 7.30 16.09 -0.72
N THR A 282 6.56 16.48 -1.76
CA THR A 282 6.73 16.00 -3.14
C THR A 282 6.74 17.18 -4.10
N ALA A 283 7.67 18.12 -3.90
CA ALA A 283 7.78 19.31 -4.74
C ALA A 283 7.84 18.97 -6.23
N ASN A 284 8.59 17.92 -6.59
CA ASN A 284 8.55 17.30 -7.91
C ASN A 284 8.17 15.83 -7.78
N PHE A 285 7.47 15.27 -8.76
CA PHE A 285 7.05 13.87 -8.77
C PHE A 285 7.23 13.25 -10.16
N ASP A 286 7.16 11.93 -10.24
CA ASP A 286 7.32 11.19 -11.48
C ASP A 286 6.02 11.22 -12.31
N ALA A 287 5.99 12.04 -13.35
CA ALA A 287 4.86 12.16 -14.27
C ALA A 287 4.60 10.85 -15.05
N ALA A 288 5.64 10.05 -15.33
CA ALA A 288 5.47 8.75 -15.98
C ALA A 288 4.70 7.77 -15.08
N LYS A 289 4.90 7.86 -13.77
CA LYS A 289 4.11 7.09 -12.79
C LYS A 289 2.63 7.49 -12.84
N SER A 290 2.31 8.79 -12.96
CA SER A 290 0.94 9.25 -13.09
C SER A 290 0.27 8.74 -14.37
N ALA A 291 1.00 8.74 -15.49
CA ALA A 291 0.53 8.17 -16.75
C ALA A 291 0.27 6.66 -16.65
N ALA A 292 1.19 5.92 -16.05
CA ALA A 292 1.04 4.47 -15.84
C ALA A 292 -0.12 4.15 -14.89
N LEU A 293 -0.32 4.94 -13.83
CA LEU A 293 -1.45 4.78 -12.92
C LEU A 293 -2.78 5.07 -13.62
N ALA A 294 -2.87 6.14 -14.41
CA ALA A 294 -4.05 6.45 -15.20
C ALA A 294 -4.42 5.29 -16.14
N MET A 295 -3.43 4.71 -16.84
CA MET A 295 -3.63 3.53 -17.69
C MET A 295 -4.12 2.32 -16.88
N THR A 296 -3.59 2.11 -15.68
CA THR A 296 -4.06 1.05 -14.78
C THR A 296 -5.52 1.27 -14.37
N MET A 297 -5.93 2.51 -14.10
CA MET A 297 -7.33 2.81 -13.75
C MET A 297 -8.29 2.52 -14.91
N THR A 298 -7.88 2.73 -16.16
CA THR A 298 -8.72 2.34 -17.31
C THR A 298 -9.00 0.83 -17.36
N ASP A 299 -8.02 0.01 -16.96
CA ASP A 299 -8.22 -1.45 -16.88
C ASP A 299 -9.22 -1.81 -15.77
N TRP A 300 -9.15 -1.15 -14.61
CA TRP A 300 -10.08 -1.37 -13.50
C TRP A 300 -11.50 -0.97 -13.85
N LEU A 301 -11.70 0.12 -14.57
CA LEU A 301 -13.02 0.51 -15.07
C LEU A 301 -13.59 -0.49 -16.10
N THR A 302 -12.73 -1.13 -16.87
CA THR A 302 -13.15 -2.01 -17.96
C THR A 302 -13.30 -3.46 -17.50
N HIS A 303 -12.36 -3.97 -16.70
CA HIS A 303 -12.21 -5.38 -16.37
C HIS A 303 -12.21 -5.66 -14.87
N GLY A 304 -12.25 -4.62 -14.04
CA GLY A 304 -11.95 -4.70 -12.60
C GLY A 304 -12.84 -5.67 -11.83
N ALA A 305 -14.14 -5.71 -12.10
CA ALA A 305 -15.04 -6.61 -11.39
C ALA A 305 -14.67 -8.08 -11.62
N ALA A 306 -14.54 -8.49 -12.88
CA ALA A 306 -14.19 -9.87 -13.24
C ALA A 306 -12.78 -10.25 -12.71
N TYR A 307 -11.83 -9.31 -12.75
CA TYR A 307 -10.48 -9.54 -12.28
C TYR A 307 -10.43 -9.70 -10.75
N ALA A 308 -11.13 -8.87 -10.00
CA ALA A 308 -11.21 -8.98 -8.54
C ALA A 308 -11.89 -10.28 -8.08
N ASP A 309 -12.97 -10.68 -8.75
CA ASP A 309 -13.65 -11.95 -8.47
C ASP A 309 -12.71 -13.14 -8.70
N GLU A 310 -11.92 -13.14 -9.79
CA GLU A 310 -10.96 -14.18 -10.11
C GLU A 310 -9.79 -14.22 -9.11
N MET A 311 -9.30 -13.07 -8.66
CA MET A 311 -8.28 -12.98 -7.60
C MET A 311 -8.75 -13.68 -6.32
N ILE A 312 -9.99 -13.45 -5.90
CA ILE A 312 -10.58 -14.07 -4.71
C ILE A 312 -10.82 -15.57 -4.94
N ALA A 313 -11.36 -15.95 -6.10
CA ALA A 313 -11.62 -17.34 -6.44
C ALA A 313 -10.32 -18.17 -6.45
N THR A 314 -9.26 -17.65 -7.07
CA THR A 314 -7.93 -18.27 -7.11
C THR A 314 -7.34 -18.44 -5.70
N SER A 315 -7.43 -17.41 -4.87
CA SER A 315 -6.96 -17.47 -3.47
C SER A 315 -7.68 -18.55 -2.66
N ARG A 316 -9.00 -18.62 -2.77
CA ARG A 316 -9.82 -19.67 -2.12
C ARG A 316 -9.50 -21.08 -2.61
N ALA A 317 -9.39 -21.25 -3.93
CA ALA A 317 -9.09 -22.55 -4.52
C ALA A 317 -7.71 -23.05 -4.06
N PHE A 318 -6.73 -22.15 -3.98
CA PHE A 318 -5.40 -22.49 -3.51
C PHE A 318 -5.39 -22.84 -2.02
N ALA A 319 -6.04 -22.04 -1.17
CA ALA A 319 -6.22 -22.32 0.25
C ALA A 319 -6.87 -23.69 0.49
N ALA A 320 -7.96 -23.99 -0.23
CA ALA A 320 -8.66 -25.27 -0.15
C ALA A 320 -7.79 -26.47 -0.59
N ALA A 321 -6.98 -26.29 -1.64
CA ALA A 321 -6.06 -27.31 -2.11
C ALA A 321 -4.95 -27.62 -1.08
N LEU A 322 -4.42 -26.60 -0.42
CA LEU A 322 -3.43 -26.75 0.65
C LEU A 322 -4.04 -27.48 1.87
N ASP A 323 -5.25 -27.09 2.30
CA ASP A 323 -5.98 -27.76 3.39
C ASP A 323 -6.23 -29.24 3.05
N ALA A 324 -6.67 -29.54 1.83
CA ALA A 324 -6.86 -30.91 1.37
C ALA A 324 -5.57 -31.72 1.33
N ALA A 325 -4.42 -31.07 1.14
CA ALA A 325 -3.09 -31.69 1.21
C ALA A 325 -2.55 -31.83 2.65
N GLY A 326 -3.32 -31.44 3.67
CA GLY A 326 -2.95 -31.55 5.09
C GLY A 326 -2.13 -30.37 5.61
N ILE A 327 -2.04 -29.28 4.87
CA ILE A 327 -1.39 -28.04 5.33
C ILE A 327 -2.45 -27.21 6.07
N PRO A 328 -2.23 -26.81 7.34
CA PRO A 328 -3.22 -26.08 8.11
C PRO A 328 -3.39 -24.66 7.58
N VAL A 329 -4.58 -24.35 7.08
CA VAL A 329 -4.96 -23.02 6.57
C VAL A 329 -5.96 -22.39 7.55
N TYR A 330 -5.71 -21.14 7.92
CA TYR A 330 -6.58 -20.37 8.80
C TYR A 330 -7.95 -20.08 8.16
N GLY A 331 -9.00 -20.01 8.99
CA GLY A 331 -10.33 -19.56 8.56
C GLY A 331 -11.13 -20.58 7.74
N LYS A 332 -10.83 -21.87 7.83
CA LYS A 332 -11.51 -22.96 7.11
C LYS A 332 -13.04 -22.89 7.24
N GLU A 333 -13.55 -22.72 8.46
CA GLU A 333 -15.00 -22.66 8.75
C GLU A 333 -15.70 -21.44 8.11
N GLN A 334 -14.91 -20.43 7.74
CA GLN A 334 -15.36 -19.20 7.11
C GLN A 334 -15.07 -19.19 5.58
N GLY A 335 -14.64 -20.33 5.01
CA GLY A 335 -14.26 -20.46 3.61
C GLY A 335 -12.89 -19.87 3.27
N PHE A 336 -11.97 -19.91 4.24
CA PHE A 336 -10.55 -19.51 4.19
C PHE A 336 -10.32 -18.01 4.05
N THR A 337 -10.97 -17.35 3.11
CA THR A 337 -10.77 -15.93 2.84
C THR A 337 -11.88 -15.32 1.98
N ARG A 338 -12.05 -14.01 2.08
CA ARG A 338 -12.80 -13.17 1.12
C ARG A 338 -11.90 -12.20 0.37
N SER A 339 -10.58 -12.45 0.42
CA SER A 339 -9.54 -11.60 -0.14
C SER A 339 -8.72 -12.35 -1.20
N HIS A 340 -7.81 -11.65 -1.85
CA HIS A 340 -6.74 -12.23 -2.66
C HIS A 340 -5.63 -12.87 -1.82
N GLN A 341 -5.75 -12.81 -0.50
CA GLN A 341 -4.80 -13.38 0.47
C GLN A 341 -5.45 -14.56 1.19
N PHE A 342 -4.64 -15.52 1.61
CA PHE A 342 -4.99 -16.51 2.63
C PHE A 342 -3.83 -16.68 3.60
N ALA A 343 -4.05 -17.31 4.73
CA ALA A 343 -3.02 -17.51 5.75
C ALA A 343 -2.82 -19.00 6.05
N VAL A 344 -1.56 -19.43 6.08
CA VAL A 344 -1.14 -20.76 6.53
C VAL A 344 -0.66 -20.65 7.97
N GLU A 345 -1.08 -21.59 8.83
CA GLU A 345 -0.56 -21.69 10.18
C GLU A 345 0.84 -22.27 10.15
N ALA A 346 1.85 -21.41 10.19
CA ALA A 346 3.23 -21.79 9.94
C ALA A 346 3.98 -22.37 11.17
N ALA A 347 3.38 -22.36 12.36
CA ALA A 347 4.01 -22.88 13.59
C ALA A 347 4.52 -24.35 13.45
N PRO A 348 3.75 -25.29 12.83
CA PRO A 348 4.21 -26.65 12.63
C PRO A 348 5.44 -26.78 11.71
N PHE A 349 5.72 -25.75 10.91
CA PHE A 349 6.83 -25.72 9.95
C PHE A 349 8.02 -24.87 10.42
N GLY A 350 8.06 -24.52 11.71
CA GLY A 350 9.16 -23.71 12.28
C GLY A 350 8.95 -22.20 12.18
N GLY A 351 7.73 -21.77 11.87
CA GLY A 351 7.36 -20.36 11.73
C GLY A 351 7.37 -19.84 10.29
N GLY A 352 6.85 -18.63 10.08
CA GLY A 352 6.65 -18.08 8.74
C GLY A 352 7.92 -17.91 7.92
N GLN A 353 9.04 -17.51 8.52
CA GLN A 353 10.33 -17.37 7.83
C GLN A 353 10.92 -18.70 7.35
N THR A 354 10.66 -19.79 8.09
CA THR A 354 11.15 -21.13 7.72
C THR A 354 10.26 -21.78 6.66
N ALA A 355 8.96 -21.47 6.70
CA ALA A 355 7.97 -22.03 5.78
C ALA A 355 7.96 -21.32 4.42
N SER A 356 8.47 -20.11 4.31
CA SER A 356 8.59 -19.31 3.07
C SER A 356 9.94 -19.55 2.38
#